data_00bba7bad4b191a2f05987debfe73070
#
_entry.id   00bba7bad4b191a2f05987debfe73070
#
_cell.length_a   1.000
_cell.length_b   1.000
_cell.length_c   1.000
_cell.angle_alpha   90.00
_cell.angle_beta   90.00
_cell.angle_gamma   90.00
#
_symmetry.space_group_name_H-M   'P 1'
#
loop_
_entity.id
_entity.type
_entity.pdbx_description
1 polymer ?
#
loop_
_entity_poly.entity_id
_entity_poly.type
_entity_poly.pdbx_seq_one_letter_code
_entity_poly.pdbx_strand_id
1 'polypeptide(L)'
;MAQGTSSLRSSEKAIYKCTIPMKLPSLNDYIRVCRTNKYEAAAYKRQIENDIGLFVARLPILRAPVSIHFHWIEGNKKRDLDNIAFSKKFILDSLVKHGRLEDDNRKCVIAFQDTFEYGDDTKVVLYIEEV
;
A
#
# COMPACT_ATOMS: atom_id res chain seq x y z
N MET A 1 23.09 24.64 -10.62
CA MET A 1 22.40 24.52 -10.29
C MET A 1 21.84 24.33 -10.22
N ALA A 2 22.18 24.40 -10.19
CA ALA A 2 21.43 24.11 -9.80
C ALA A 2 20.96 24.01 -9.63
N GLN A 3 21.16 24.23 -9.46
CA GLN A 3 20.46 24.13 -9.03
C GLN A 3 19.85 24.05 -8.90
N GLY A 4 20.31 24.37 -9.20
CA GLY A 4 19.62 24.28 -8.73
C GLY A 4 19.19 24.01 -8.60
N THR A 5 19.54 24.21 -8.83
CA THR A 5 19.02 23.74 -8.43
C THR A 5 18.49 23.34 -7.61
N SER A 6 18.77 23.75 -7.21
CA SER A 6 18.45 23.18 -5.95
C SER A 6 17.25 23.81 -5.25
N SER A 7 17.00 25.05 -5.48
CA SER A 7 15.78 25.66 -4.96
C SER A 7 14.53 24.98 -5.51
N LEU A 8 14.57 24.60 -6.75
CA LEU A 8 13.48 23.82 -7.32
C LEU A 8 13.34 22.48 -6.60
N ARG A 9 14.46 21.88 -6.28
CA ARG A 9 14.42 20.60 -5.60
C ARG A 9 13.87 20.68 -4.20
N SER A 10 14.08 21.78 -3.52
CA SER A 10 13.55 21.93 -2.18
C SER A 10 12.01 22.00 -2.21
N SER A 11 11.42 22.42 -3.32
CA SER A 11 9.99 22.44 -3.49
C SER A 11 9.46 21.16 -4.15
N GLU A 12 10.33 20.35 -4.71
CA GLU A 12 9.96 19.08 -5.29
C GLU A 12 9.88 18.01 -4.21
N LYS A 13 8.92 17.14 -4.34
CA LYS A 13 8.71 16.05 -3.40
C LYS A 13 9.11 14.74 -4.04
N ALA A 14 9.78 13.88 -3.28
CA ALA A 14 10.14 12.58 -3.77
C ALA A 14 8.89 11.71 -3.90
N ILE A 15 8.76 11.04 -5.04
CA ILE A 15 7.66 10.12 -5.32
C ILE A 15 8.26 8.77 -5.64
N TYR A 16 7.81 7.75 -4.94
CA TYR A 16 8.29 6.38 -5.12
C TYR A 16 7.17 5.51 -5.65
N LYS A 17 7.48 4.64 -6.57
CA LYS A 17 6.54 3.70 -7.16
C LYS A 17 6.86 2.29 -6.70
N CYS A 18 5.84 1.56 -6.28
CA CYS A 18 5.98 0.16 -5.88
C CYS A 18 4.81 -0.64 -6.44
N THR A 19 5.10 -1.69 -7.20
CA THR A 19 4.07 -2.57 -7.72
C THR A 19 4.02 -3.84 -6.87
N ILE A 20 2.83 -4.19 -6.41
CA ILE A 20 2.56 -5.44 -5.70
C ILE A 20 1.77 -6.33 -6.67
N PRO A 21 2.44 -7.27 -7.36
CA PRO A 21 1.82 -8.03 -8.46
C PRO A 21 1.06 -9.25 -7.94
N MET A 22 0.11 -9.03 -7.04
CA MET A 22 -0.67 -10.12 -6.47
C MET A 22 -2.07 -9.64 -6.14
N LYS A 23 -3.00 -10.58 -6.14
CA LYS A 23 -4.36 -10.32 -5.71
C LYS A 23 -4.40 -10.35 -4.19
N LEU A 24 -4.75 -9.23 -3.59
CA LEU A 24 -4.88 -9.12 -2.13
C LEU A 24 -6.30 -9.50 -1.73
N PRO A 25 -6.51 -9.96 -0.48
CA PRO A 25 -7.84 -10.36 -0.04
C PRO A 25 -8.78 -9.19 0.06
N SER A 26 -10.06 -9.43 -0.23
CA SER A 26 -11.11 -8.46 -0.02
C SER A 26 -11.50 -8.40 1.45
N LEU A 27 -12.30 -7.38 1.80
CA LEU A 27 -12.89 -7.31 3.14
C LEU A 27 -13.70 -8.57 3.45
N ASN A 28 -14.48 -9.06 2.49
CA ASN A 28 -15.30 -10.25 2.68
C ASN A 28 -14.45 -11.49 2.93
N ASP A 29 -13.33 -11.63 2.23
CA ASP A 29 -12.40 -12.73 2.45
C ASP A 29 -11.85 -12.71 3.88
N TYR A 30 -11.44 -11.53 4.33
CA TYR A 30 -10.87 -11.37 5.67
C TYR A 30 -11.89 -11.64 6.76
N ILE A 31 -13.11 -11.11 6.60
CA ILE A 31 -14.21 -11.36 7.55
C ILE A 31 -14.47 -12.85 7.68
N ARG A 32 -14.47 -13.59 6.55
CA ARG A 32 -14.71 -15.02 6.55
C ARG A 32 -13.64 -15.76 7.36
N VAL A 33 -12.38 -15.40 7.18
CA VAL A 33 -11.28 -16.01 7.94
C VAL A 33 -11.39 -15.66 9.43
N CYS A 34 -11.71 -14.41 9.76
CA CYS A 34 -11.88 -13.99 11.15
C CYS A 34 -12.97 -14.77 11.88
N ARG A 35 -14.01 -15.20 11.16
CA ARG A 35 -15.10 -16.00 11.75
C ARG A 35 -14.71 -17.44 12.05
N THR A 36 -13.62 -17.92 11.47
CA THR A 36 -13.14 -19.29 11.71
C THR A 36 -12.54 -19.40 13.10
N ASN A 37 -11.45 -18.69 13.35
CA ASN A 37 -10.90 -18.50 14.68
C ASN A 37 -9.82 -17.42 14.64
N LYS A 38 -9.46 -16.91 15.81
CA LYS A 38 -8.49 -15.80 15.90
C LYS A 38 -7.07 -16.20 15.52
N TYR A 39 -6.70 -17.46 15.69
CA TYR A 39 -5.35 -17.91 15.34
C TYR A 39 -5.18 -18.00 13.84
N GLU A 40 -6.20 -18.48 13.13
CA GLU A 40 -6.17 -18.54 11.68
C GLU A 40 -6.19 -17.12 11.08
N ALA A 41 -6.97 -16.21 11.66
CA ALA A 41 -6.99 -14.84 11.23
C ALA A 41 -5.63 -14.17 11.37
N ALA A 42 -4.96 -14.38 12.51
CA ALA A 42 -3.63 -13.83 12.75
C ALA A 42 -2.59 -14.41 11.79
N ALA A 43 -2.63 -15.72 11.55
CA ALA A 43 -1.72 -16.36 10.61
C ALA A 43 -1.95 -15.87 9.18
N TYR A 44 -3.21 -15.72 8.79
CA TYR A 44 -3.60 -15.22 7.48
C TYR A 44 -3.04 -13.82 7.25
N LYS A 45 -3.24 -12.93 8.23
CA LYS A 45 -2.74 -11.57 8.16
C LYS A 45 -1.22 -11.53 8.05
N ARG A 46 -0.52 -12.32 8.87
CA ARG A 46 0.96 -12.38 8.83
C ARG A 46 1.46 -12.82 7.47
N GLN A 47 0.83 -13.82 6.89
CA GLN A 47 1.23 -14.33 5.58
C GLN A 47 1.08 -13.26 4.50
N ILE A 48 -0.05 -12.55 4.50
CA ILE A 48 -0.31 -11.49 3.54
C ILE A 48 0.72 -10.38 3.69
N GLU A 49 0.98 -9.94 4.93
CA GLU A 49 1.95 -8.89 5.19
C GLU A 49 3.36 -9.29 4.78
N ASN A 50 3.72 -10.55 4.97
CA ASN A 50 5.02 -11.04 4.55
C ASN A 50 5.13 -11.10 3.02
N ASP A 51 4.07 -11.52 2.34
CA ASP A 51 4.05 -11.57 0.88
C ASP A 51 4.17 -10.16 0.29
N ILE A 52 3.43 -9.20 0.83
CA ILE A 52 3.55 -7.79 0.43
C ILE A 52 4.95 -7.28 0.72
N GLY A 53 5.53 -7.70 1.84
CA GLY A 53 6.86 -7.28 2.27
C GLY A 53 7.95 -7.57 1.25
N LEU A 54 7.81 -8.63 0.45
CA LEU A 54 8.77 -8.93 -0.61
C LEU A 54 8.92 -7.80 -1.61
N PHE A 55 7.86 -7.00 -1.77
CA PHE A 55 7.83 -5.90 -2.73
C PHE A 55 8.11 -4.56 -2.06
N VAL A 56 7.45 -4.26 -0.94
CA VAL A 56 7.62 -2.97 -0.26
C VAL A 56 9.00 -2.81 0.38
N ALA A 57 9.67 -3.92 0.73
CA ALA A 57 11.01 -3.86 1.30
C ALA A 57 12.05 -3.29 0.30
N ARG A 58 11.71 -3.23 -0.97
CA ARG A 58 12.58 -2.63 -2.00
C ARG A 58 12.53 -1.10 -1.98
N LEU A 59 11.55 -0.53 -1.32
CA LEU A 59 11.46 0.92 -1.16
C LEU A 59 12.53 1.41 -0.21
N PRO A 60 12.98 2.67 -0.35
CA PRO A 60 13.83 3.26 0.68
C PRO A 60 13.01 3.50 1.94
N ILE A 61 13.68 3.82 3.04
CA ILE A 61 12.99 4.27 4.24
C ILE A 61 12.34 5.61 3.91
N LEU A 62 11.03 5.67 4.09
CA LEU A 62 10.24 6.83 3.69
C LEU A 62 10.31 7.92 4.76
N ARG A 63 10.35 9.17 4.31
CA ARG A 63 10.32 10.34 5.19
C ARG A 63 8.88 10.76 5.40
N ALA A 64 8.40 10.57 6.61
CA ALA A 64 7.07 11.02 6.98
C ALA A 64 7.02 12.56 7.07
N PRO A 65 5.88 13.20 6.78
CA PRO A 65 4.65 12.57 6.38
C PRO A 65 4.62 12.19 4.89
N VAL A 66 3.79 11.21 4.55
CA VAL A 66 3.63 10.78 3.17
C VAL A 66 2.16 10.84 2.76
N SER A 67 1.95 10.95 1.45
CA SER A 67 0.65 10.77 0.82
C SER A 67 0.76 9.55 -0.09
N ILE A 68 -0.24 8.69 -0.09
CA ILE A 68 -0.18 7.43 -0.83
C ILE A 68 -1.35 7.34 -1.80
N HIS A 69 -1.02 7.11 -3.07
CA HIS A 69 -1.99 6.80 -4.11
C HIS A 69 -1.94 5.31 -4.37
N PHE A 70 -3.05 4.63 -4.12
CA PHE A 70 -3.24 3.21 -4.41
C PHE A 70 -3.96 3.10 -5.74
N HIS A 71 -3.28 2.57 -6.74
CA HIS A 71 -3.91 2.32 -8.03
C HIS A 71 -4.19 0.83 -8.14
N TRP A 72 -5.46 0.48 -8.01
CA TRP A 72 -5.93 -0.90 -7.96
C TRP A 72 -6.29 -1.38 -9.36
N ILE A 73 -5.65 -2.46 -9.80
CA ILE A 73 -5.91 -3.06 -11.11
C ILE A 73 -6.52 -4.43 -10.87
N GLU A 74 -7.73 -4.63 -11.38
CA GLU A 74 -8.47 -5.88 -11.22
C GLU A 74 -8.64 -6.57 -12.57
N GLY A 75 -8.50 -7.91 -12.57
CA GLY A 75 -8.67 -8.71 -13.78
C GLY A 75 -10.12 -8.93 -14.17
N ASN A 76 -11.08 -8.56 -13.31
CA ASN A 76 -12.51 -8.69 -13.57
C ASN A 76 -13.30 -7.73 -12.70
N LYS A 77 -14.64 -7.71 -12.88
CA LYS A 77 -15.53 -6.77 -12.19
C LYS A 77 -16.27 -7.39 -11.00
N LYS A 78 -15.77 -8.48 -10.44
CA LYS A 78 -16.49 -9.23 -9.41
C LYS A 78 -16.51 -8.57 -8.04
N ARG A 79 -15.49 -7.78 -7.73
CA ARG A 79 -15.37 -7.16 -6.41
C ARG A 79 -15.76 -5.69 -6.45
N ASP A 80 -16.50 -5.23 -5.44
CA ASP A 80 -16.81 -3.83 -5.28
C ASP A 80 -15.58 -3.04 -4.83
N LEU A 81 -15.55 -1.75 -5.11
CA LEU A 81 -14.38 -0.91 -4.86
C LEU A 81 -13.96 -0.91 -3.40
N ASP A 82 -14.90 -0.85 -2.48
CA ASP A 82 -14.59 -0.85 -1.05
C ASP A 82 -13.99 -2.18 -0.59
N ASN A 83 -14.41 -3.29 -1.19
CA ASN A 83 -13.82 -4.60 -0.91
C ASN A 83 -12.38 -4.70 -1.40
N ILE A 84 -12.09 -4.09 -2.53
CA ILE A 84 -10.74 -4.04 -3.09
C ILE A 84 -9.84 -3.17 -2.20
N ALA A 85 -10.29 -1.94 -1.95
CA ALA A 85 -9.50 -0.93 -1.24
C ALA A 85 -9.25 -1.29 0.23
N PHE A 86 -10.01 -2.20 0.79
CA PHE A 86 -9.79 -2.68 2.16
C PHE A 86 -8.36 -3.18 2.37
N SER A 87 -7.76 -3.80 1.36
CA SER A 87 -6.40 -4.35 1.45
C SER A 87 -5.32 -3.31 1.70
N LYS A 88 -5.67 -2.05 1.59
CA LYS A 88 -4.82 -0.93 2.01
C LYS A 88 -4.27 -1.15 3.42
N LYS A 89 -5.08 -1.69 4.31
CA LYS A 89 -4.67 -1.97 5.68
C LYS A 89 -3.47 -2.90 5.75
N PHE A 90 -3.47 -3.95 4.96
CA PHE A 90 -2.35 -4.90 4.92
C PHE A 90 -1.10 -4.26 4.35
N ILE A 91 -1.26 -3.38 3.37
CA ILE A 91 -0.13 -2.68 2.74
C ILE A 91 0.51 -1.73 3.75
N LEU A 92 -0.30 -0.94 4.45
CA LEU A 92 0.19 0.00 5.47
C LEU A 92 0.91 -0.75 6.59
N ASP A 93 0.31 -1.82 7.10
CA ASP A 93 0.91 -2.62 8.16
C ASP A 93 2.23 -3.25 7.69
N SER A 94 2.30 -3.65 6.43
CA SER A 94 3.52 -4.23 5.85
C SER A 94 4.63 -3.18 5.71
N LEU A 95 4.30 -1.95 5.31
CA LEU A 95 5.28 -0.86 5.23
C LEU A 95 5.90 -0.59 6.59
N VAL A 96 5.09 -0.60 7.64
CA VAL A 96 5.58 -0.39 9.01
C VAL A 96 6.40 -1.58 9.48
N LYS A 97 5.88 -2.78 9.27
CA LYS A 97 6.53 -4.03 9.70
C LYS A 97 7.91 -4.20 9.09
N HIS A 98 8.09 -3.79 7.84
CA HIS A 98 9.37 -3.92 7.13
C HIS A 98 10.24 -2.67 7.23
N GLY A 99 9.89 -1.75 8.12
CA GLY A 99 10.72 -0.58 8.43
C GLY A 99 10.79 0.47 7.33
N ARG A 100 9.86 0.45 6.39
CA ARG A 100 9.83 1.46 5.31
C ARG A 100 9.11 2.72 5.74
N LEU A 101 8.19 2.62 6.67
CA LEU A 101 7.43 3.73 7.25
C LEU A 101 7.48 3.58 8.77
N GLU A 102 7.69 4.67 9.49
CA GLU A 102 7.81 4.63 10.95
C GLU A 102 6.52 4.15 11.60
N ASP A 103 5.38 4.67 11.14
CA ASP A 103 4.07 4.30 11.64
C ASP A 103 3.03 4.64 10.57
N ASP A 104 1.81 4.14 10.73
CA ASP A 104 0.71 4.45 9.81
C ASP A 104 -0.28 5.46 10.41
N ASN A 105 0.09 6.13 11.49
CA ASN A 105 -0.77 7.13 12.13
C ASN A 105 -0.85 8.43 11.31
N ARG A 106 -1.69 9.36 11.77
CA ARG A 106 -1.97 10.61 11.04
C ARG A 106 -0.76 11.54 10.92
N LYS A 107 0.28 11.33 11.70
CA LYS A 107 1.53 12.10 11.58
C LYS A 107 2.39 11.60 10.44
N CYS A 108 2.27 10.32 10.13
CA CYS A 108 3.10 9.68 9.12
C CYS A 108 2.40 9.56 7.78
N VAL A 109 1.08 9.31 7.76
CA VAL A 109 0.29 9.20 6.53
C VAL A 109 -0.83 10.23 6.59
N ILE A 110 -0.77 11.22 5.71
CA ILE A 110 -1.68 12.37 5.78
C ILE A 110 -2.77 12.35 4.73
N ALA A 111 -2.64 11.53 3.69
CA ALA A 111 -3.65 11.48 2.64
C ALA A 111 -3.59 10.15 1.89
N PHE A 112 -4.75 9.72 1.42
CA PHE A 112 -4.91 8.59 0.52
C PHE A 112 -5.63 9.03 -0.74
N GLN A 113 -5.30 8.36 -1.84
CA GLN A 113 -6.08 8.42 -3.06
C GLN A 113 -6.21 6.99 -3.57
N ASP A 114 -7.41 6.60 -3.99
CA ASP A 114 -7.67 5.31 -4.59
C ASP A 114 -8.19 5.51 -6.00
N THR A 115 -7.58 4.83 -6.96
CA THR A 115 -8.08 4.76 -8.32
C THR A 115 -8.16 3.30 -8.74
N PHE A 116 -9.04 2.99 -9.68
CA PHE A 116 -9.38 1.62 -10.05
C PHE A 116 -9.45 1.49 -11.55
N GLU A 117 -8.93 0.38 -12.07
CA GLU A 117 -9.09 0.05 -13.48
C GLU A 117 -9.13 -1.46 -13.67
N TYR A 118 -9.55 -1.88 -14.85
CA TYR A 118 -9.53 -3.27 -15.25
C TYR A 118 -8.29 -3.50 -16.11
N GLY A 119 -7.60 -4.62 -15.88
CA GLY A 119 -6.40 -4.96 -16.63
C GLY A 119 -6.29 -6.47 -16.76
N ASP A 120 -5.20 -6.92 -17.35
CA ASP A 120 -5.00 -8.35 -17.60
C ASP A 120 -4.74 -9.11 -16.30
N ASP A 121 -4.02 -8.48 -15.37
CA ASP A 121 -3.65 -9.10 -14.09
C ASP A 121 -4.11 -8.25 -12.92
N THR A 122 -4.50 -8.92 -11.84
CA THR A 122 -4.85 -8.25 -10.59
C THR A 122 -3.57 -7.87 -9.85
N LYS A 123 -3.44 -6.58 -9.54
CA LYS A 123 -2.27 -6.05 -8.83
C LYS A 123 -2.60 -4.68 -8.27
N VAL A 124 -1.72 -4.15 -7.43
CA VAL A 124 -1.83 -2.76 -6.98
C VAL A 124 -0.52 -2.04 -7.21
N VAL A 125 -0.60 -0.81 -7.67
CA VAL A 125 0.56 0.05 -7.86
C VAL A 125 0.46 1.18 -6.84
N LEU A 126 1.49 1.33 -6.04
CA LEU A 126 1.56 2.40 -5.04
C LEU A 126 2.40 3.54 -5.59
N TYR A 127 1.92 4.76 -5.40
CA TYR A 127 2.70 5.96 -5.63
C TYR A 127 2.75 6.70 -4.29
N ILE A 128 3.93 6.77 -3.70
CA ILE A 128 4.13 7.33 -2.37
C ILE A 128 4.91 8.62 -2.49
N GLU A 129 4.29 9.72 -2.06
CA GLU A 129 4.89 11.04 -2.11
C GLU A 129 5.29 11.47 -0.71
N GLU A 130 6.56 11.83 -0.54
CA GLU A 130 7.03 12.48 0.69
C GLU A 130 6.61 13.94 0.65
N VAL A 131 5.80 14.33 1.59
CA VAL A 131 5.18 15.67 1.60
C VAL A 131 6.03 16.70 2.30
#